data_657baee16146357311c581989793712a
#
_entry.id   657baee16146357311c581989793712a
#
_cell.length_a   1.000
_cell.length_b   1.000
_cell.length_c   1.000
_cell.angle_alpha   90.00
_cell.angle_beta   90.00
_cell.angle_gamma   90.00
#
_symmetry.space_group_name_H-M   'P 1'
#
loop_
_entity.id
_entity.type
_entity.pdbx_description
1 polymer ?
#
loop_
_entity_poly.entity_id
_entity_poly.type
_entity_poly.pdbx_seq_one_letter_code
_entity_poly.pdbx_strand_id
1 'polypeptide(L)'
;MLRIGFGLTALLAAGVALGADPQPWQLNMGPGVTEVSREVYWLHNLILWICTIIGLLVFGAMGYAMFAFRKSKGAVPATFSHNAKAEVIWTAIPVVILVLICWPSTKTLYKMYDASESEMTVKVTGYQWMWKYEILNYRGEQTGVSFASRLDAQSNAARRLGSGVDPSGVTDGEFKSYLLNVDNPLVLPTDTKIRFVLTADDVIHSWWVPAFGWKQDAIPGMVNEQWTRIDTPGTYRGQCAELCGKD
;
A
#
# COMPACT_ATOMS: atom_id res chain seq x y z
N MET A 1 -30.02 33.20 45.24
CA MET A 1 -29.52 31.84 44.89
C MET A 1 -29.43 31.74 43.36
N LEU A 2 -28.25 31.93 42.83
CA LEU A 2 -27.98 31.97 41.39
C LEU A 2 -27.51 30.57 40.96
N ARG A 3 -28.32 29.86 40.15
CA ARG A 3 -27.94 28.58 39.57
C ARG A 3 -27.20 28.84 38.28
N ILE A 4 -25.88 28.67 38.28
CA ILE A 4 -25.02 28.67 37.09
C ILE A 4 -25.21 27.32 36.43
N GLY A 5 -25.90 27.29 35.28
CA GLY A 5 -25.98 26.13 34.39
C GLY A 5 -24.69 26.02 33.58
N PHE A 6 -23.87 25.01 33.84
CA PHE A 6 -22.76 24.63 32.97
C PHE A 6 -23.35 23.95 31.71
N GLY A 7 -23.47 24.71 30.64
CA GLY A 7 -23.73 24.17 29.31
C GLY A 7 -22.45 23.51 28.78
N LEU A 8 -22.41 22.17 28.81
CA LEU A 8 -21.35 21.38 28.17
C LEU A 8 -21.58 21.40 26.65
N THR A 9 -21.00 22.37 25.96
CA THR A 9 -20.91 22.36 24.49
C THR A 9 -19.92 21.24 24.12
N ALA A 10 -20.47 20.08 23.79
CA ALA A 10 -19.71 19.05 23.09
C ALA A 10 -19.34 19.60 21.70
N LEU A 11 -18.12 20.10 21.56
CA LEU A 11 -17.48 20.27 20.25
C LEU A 11 -17.34 18.85 19.68
N LEU A 12 -18.24 18.50 18.78
CA LEU A 12 -17.99 17.47 17.78
C LEU A 12 -16.82 17.97 16.94
N ALA A 13 -15.61 17.60 17.33
CA ALA A 13 -14.49 17.62 16.43
C ALA A 13 -14.82 16.61 15.33
N ALA A 14 -15.39 17.07 14.23
CA ALA A 14 -15.33 16.36 12.97
C ALA A 14 -13.85 16.25 12.64
N GLY A 15 -13.21 15.15 13.07
CA GLY A 15 -11.90 14.80 12.63
C GLY A 15 -11.97 14.72 11.12
N VAL A 16 -11.30 15.65 10.44
CA VAL A 16 -11.01 15.50 9.02
C VAL A 16 -10.26 14.17 8.94
N ALA A 17 -10.91 13.15 8.39
CA ALA A 17 -10.25 11.87 8.13
C ALA A 17 -9.16 12.19 7.11
N LEU A 18 -7.95 12.43 7.61
CA LEU A 18 -6.76 12.56 6.79
C LEU A 18 -6.59 11.19 6.13
N GLY A 19 -6.94 11.11 4.86
CA GLY A 19 -6.64 9.94 4.04
C GLY A 19 -5.14 9.63 4.18
N ALA A 20 -4.77 8.40 3.89
CA ALA A 20 -3.35 8.00 3.93
C ALA A 20 -2.60 8.65 2.75
N ASP A 21 -2.52 9.97 2.75
CA ASP A 21 -1.84 10.74 1.73
C ASP A 21 -0.32 10.56 1.86
N PRO A 22 0.43 10.54 0.74
CA PRO A 22 1.88 10.47 0.77
C PRO A 22 2.47 11.62 1.61
N GLN A 23 3.37 11.28 2.52
CA GLN A 23 4.04 12.27 3.37
C GLN A 23 5.45 12.55 2.84
N PRO A 24 5.90 13.81 2.83
CA PRO A 24 7.27 14.13 2.47
C PRO A 24 8.27 13.35 3.35
N TRP A 25 9.29 12.74 2.71
CA TRP A 25 10.36 11.98 3.39
C TRP A 25 9.89 10.76 4.20
N GLN A 26 8.75 10.20 3.87
CA GLN A 26 8.21 9.02 4.54
C GLN A 26 9.17 7.83 4.37
N LEU A 27 9.69 7.31 5.49
CA LEU A 27 10.66 6.19 5.50
C LEU A 27 10.00 4.82 5.70
N ASN A 28 8.73 4.77 6.04
CA ASN A 28 8.01 3.52 6.30
C ASN A 28 6.64 3.57 5.62
N MET A 29 6.00 2.43 5.50
CA MET A 29 4.60 2.36 5.06
C MET A 29 3.71 3.16 6.02
N GLY A 30 2.68 3.81 5.48
CA GLY A 30 1.62 4.40 6.29
C GLY A 30 0.77 3.31 6.96
N PRO A 31 0.18 3.59 8.13
CA PRO A 31 -0.85 2.73 8.68
C PRO A 31 -2.01 2.68 7.68
N GLY A 32 -2.47 1.48 7.36
CA GLY A 32 -3.58 1.32 6.44
C GLY A 32 -4.94 1.50 7.13
N VAL A 33 -5.97 1.52 6.32
CA VAL A 33 -7.37 1.75 6.73
C VAL A 33 -8.25 0.51 6.53
N THR A 34 -7.63 -0.63 6.33
CA THR A 34 -8.29 -1.92 6.16
C THR A 34 -7.65 -2.97 7.06
N GLU A 35 -8.35 -4.06 7.29
CA GLU A 35 -7.79 -5.18 8.05
C GLU A 35 -6.54 -5.75 7.37
N VAL A 36 -6.59 -5.94 6.05
CA VAL A 36 -5.46 -6.43 5.25
C VAL A 36 -4.27 -5.49 5.32
N SER A 37 -4.49 -4.18 5.18
CA SER A 37 -3.39 -3.21 5.23
C SER A 37 -2.67 -3.19 6.59
N ARG A 38 -3.39 -3.38 7.70
CA ARG A 38 -2.77 -3.48 9.03
C ARG A 38 -1.94 -4.75 9.20
N GLU A 39 -2.39 -5.87 8.65
CA GLU A 39 -1.60 -7.11 8.66
C GLU A 39 -0.33 -6.99 7.81
N VAL A 40 -0.45 -6.40 6.61
CA VAL A 40 0.70 -6.12 5.74
C VAL A 40 1.69 -5.18 6.43
N TYR A 41 1.20 -4.13 7.10
CA TYR A 41 2.04 -3.22 7.89
C TYR A 41 2.78 -3.93 9.02
N TRP A 42 2.09 -4.82 9.73
CA TRP A 42 2.72 -5.62 10.78
C TRP A 42 3.80 -6.55 10.23
N LEU A 43 3.52 -7.28 9.14
CA LEU A 43 4.50 -8.14 8.45
C LEU A 43 5.70 -7.35 7.96
N HIS A 44 5.48 -6.20 7.35
CA HIS A 44 6.54 -5.31 6.90
C HIS A 44 7.47 -4.92 8.07
N ASN A 45 6.92 -4.47 9.18
CA ASN A 45 7.71 -4.10 10.34
C ASN A 45 8.45 -5.29 10.96
N LEU A 46 7.83 -6.46 11.01
CA LEU A 46 8.50 -7.70 11.46
C LEU A 46 9.75 -7.98 10.62
N ILE A 47 9.60 -7.98 9.30
CA ILE A 47 10.70 -8.23 8.37
C ILE A 47 11.76 -7.12 8.48
N LEU A 48 11.35 -5.87 8.56
CA LEU A 48 12.25 -4.72 8.72
C LEU A 48 13.14 -4.85 9.97
N TRP A 49 12.56 -5.25 11.12
CA TRP A 49 13.33 -5.46 12.33
C TRP A 49 14.29 -6.64 12.22
N ILE A 50 13.86 -7.76 11.62
CA ILE A 50 14.73 -8.93 11.37
C ILE A 50 15.92 -8.50 10.50
N CYS A 51 15.67 -7.83 9.38
CA CYS A 51 16.71 -7.32 8.47
C CYS A 51 17.64 -6.32 9.17
N THR A 52 17.10 -5.43 10.01
CA THR A 52 17.89 -4.45 10.76
C THR A 52 18.83 -5.15 11.74
N ILE A 53 18.36 -6.14 12.49
CA ILE A 53 19.19 -6.93 13.42
C ILE A 53 20.30 -7.67 12.67
N ILE A 54 19.95 -8.34 11.57
CA ILE A 54 20.95 -9.04 10.74
C ILE A 54 21.98 -8.04 10.21
N GLY A 55 21.54 -6.91 9.69
CA GLY A 55 22.43 -5.83 9.20
C GLY A 55 23.38 -5.34 10.27
N LEU A 56 22.87 -5.04 11.46
CA LEU A 56 23.71 -4.60 12.59
C LEU A 56 24.74 -5.64 13.00
N LEU A 57 24.37 -6.93 13.04
CA LEU A 57 25.29 -8.03 13.37
C LEU A 57 26.39 -8.18 12.30
N VAL A 58 26.02 -8.19 11.02
CA VAL A 58 26.96 -8.37 9.91
C VAL A 58 27.89 -7.18 9.79
N PHE A 59 27.35 -5.95 9.73
CA PHE A 59 28.19 -4.73 9.64
C PHE A 59 29.02 -4.51 10.89
N GLY A 60 28.50 -4.87 12.08
CA GLY A 60 29.24 -4.85 13.32
C GLY A 60 30.43 -5.81 13.29
N ALA A 61 30.22 -7.06 12.85
CA ALA A 61 31.29 -8.04 12.69
C ALA A 61 32.35 -7.59 11.66
N MET A 62 31.91 -7.04 10.53
CA MET A 62 32.80 -6.49 9.52
C MET A 62 33.61 -5.29 10.07
N GLY A 63 32.96 -4.36 10.73
CA GLY A 63 33.63 -3.22 11.38
C GLY A 63 34.66 -3.68 12.41
N TYR A 64 34.27 -4.61 13.28
CA TYR A 64 35.19 -5.21 14.24
C TYR A 64 36.41 -5.84 13.54
N ALA A 65 36.17 -6.64 12.50
CA ALA A 65 37.26 -7.29 11.76
C ALA A 65 38.23 -6.26 11.13
N MET A 66 37.71 -5.20 10.51
CA MET A 66 38.51 -4.15 9.91
C MET A 66 39.37 -3.39 10.95
N PHE A 67 38.89 -3.20 12.16
CA PHE A 67 39.64 -2.48 13.21
C PHE A 67 40.55 -3.40 14.02
N ALA A 68 40.12 -4.63 14.34
CA ALA A 68 40.88 -5.56 15.18
C ALA A 68 42.02 -6.24 14.42
N PHE A 69 41.77 -6.64 13.15
CA PHE A 69 42.70 -7.43 12.37
C PHE A 69 43.47 -6.64 11.29
N ARG A 70 43.52 -5.32 11.45
CA ARG A 70 44.27 -4.48 10.52
C ARG A 70 45.79 -4.75 10.61
N LYS A 71 46.47 -4.70 9.48
CA LYS A 71 47.93 -4.94 9.35
C LYS A 71 48.76 -4.08 10.34
N SER A 72 48.37 -2.82 10.58
CA SER A 72 49.05 -1.91 11.50
C SER A 72 49.03 -2.36 12.96
N LYS A 73 48.18 -3.31 13.33
CA LYS A 73 48.14 -3.93 14.66
C LYS A 73 48.93 -5.26 14.76
N GLY A 74 49.67 -5.63 13.71
CA GLY A 74 50.45 -6.87 13.66
C GLY A 74 49.60 -8.14 13.56
N ALA A 75 48.40 -8.02 13.00
CA ALA A 75 47.52 -9.20 12.81
C ALA A 75 48.18 -10.27 11.97
N VAL A 76 48.20 -11.51 12.49
CA VAL A 76 48.72 -12.70 11.78
C VAL A 76 47.55 -13.45 11.17
N PRO A 77 47.57 -13.73 9.86
CA PRO A 77 46.48 -14.47 9.20
C PRO A 77 46.34 -15.89 9.80
N ALA A 78 45.10 -16.34 9.95
CA ALA A 78 44.85 -17.73 10.32
C ALA A 78 45.20 -18.70 9.17
N THR A 79 45.53 -19.90 9.52
CA THR A 79 45.92 -20.94 8.57
C THR A 79 44.83 -21.93 8.20
N PHE A 80 43.68 -21.91 8.89
CA PHE A 80 42.52 -22.72 8.57
C PHE A 80 41.73 -22.15 7.40
N SER A 81 41.22 -23.00 6.51
CA SER A 81 40.46 -22.61 5.31
C SER A 81 38.96 -22.90 5.42
N HIS A 82 38.54 -23.75 6.37
CA HIS A 82 37.13 -24.12 6.53
C HIS A 82 36.85 -24.51 8.00
N ASN A 83 35.55 -24.42 8.35
CA ASN A 83 35.05 -24.88 9.65
C ASN A 83 33.63 -25.41 9.47
N ALA A 84 33.45 -26.70 9.34
CA ALA A 84 32.18 -27.35 9.09
C ALA A 84 31.07 -26.99 10.10
N LYS A 85 31.43 -26.79 11.38
CA LYS A 85 30.44 -26.37 12.40
C LYS A 85 29.92 -24.95 12.14
N ALA A 86 30.81 -24.03 11.86
CA ALA A 86 30.42 -22.64 11.52
C ALA A 86 29.58 -22.60 10.24
N GLU A 87 29.97 -23.37 9.23
CA GLU A 87 29.25 -23.46 7.95
C GLU A 87 27.80 -23.95 8.13
N VAL A 88 27.61 -25.01 8.91
CA VAL A 88 26.27 -25.52 9.25
C VAL A 88 25.46 -24.47 10.00
N ILE A 89 26.06 -23.77 10.99
CA ILE A 89 25.35 -22.76 11.79
C ILE A 89 24.90 -21.58 10.93
N TRP A 90 25.81 -21.01 10.12
CA TRP A 90 25.43 -19.84 9.31
C TRP A 90 24.51 -20.17 8.14
N THR A 91 24.40 -21.42 7.74
CA THR A 91 23.40 -21.91 6.78
C THR A 91 22.05 -22.18 7.45
N ALA A 92 22.05 -22.82 8.61
CA ALA A 92 20.83 -23.21 9.31
C ALA A 92 20.05 -22.00 9.85
N ILE A 93 20.74 -20.98 10.39
CA ILE A 93 20.08 -19.79 10.96
C ILE A 93 19.20 -19.07 9.94
N PRO A 94 19.67 -18.69 8.74
CA PRO A 94 18.83 -18.05 7.71
C PRO A 94 17.65 -18.95 7.28
N VAL A 95 17.84 -20.25 7.14
CA VAL A 95 16.76 -21.17 6.79
C VAL A 95 15.66 -21.15 7.85
N VAL A 96 16.02 -21.21 9.13
CA VAL A 96 15.05 -21.13 10.23
C VAL A 96 14.31 -19.80 10.22
N ILE A 97 15.02 -18.69 10.01
CA ILE A 97 14.40 -17.35 9.91
C ILE A 97 13.38 -17.31 8.77
N LEU A 98 13.72 -17.82 7.59
CA LEU A 98 12.81 -17.86 6.44
C LEU A 98 11.57 -18.71 6.71
N VAL A 99 11.71 -19.88 7.35
CA VAL A 99 10.57 -20.71 7.74
C VAL A 99 9.65 -19.98 8.72
N LEU A 100 10.22 -19.28 9.70
CA LEU A 100 9.44 -18.53 10.69
C LEU A 100 8.68 -17.34 10.06
N ILE A 101 9.25 -16.69 9.04
CA ILE A 101 8.58 -15.61 8.30
C ILE A 101 7.51 -16.16 7.34
N CYS A 102 7.77 -17.31 6.73
CA CYS A 102 6.85 -17.92 5.76
C CYS A 102 5.48 -18.21 6.37
N TRP A 103 5.41 -18.64 7.61
CA TRP A 103 4.15 -18.99 8.26
C TRP A 103 3.16 -17.82 8.35
N PRO A 104 3.48 -16.67 8.97
CA PRO A 104 2.56 -15.55 9.04
C PRO A 104 2.28 -14.95 7.65
N SER A 105 3.28 -14.90 6.75
CA SER A 105 3.11 -14.38 5.40
C SER A 105 2.10 -15.19 4.60
N THR A 106 2.19 -16.53 4.68
CA THR A 106 1.24 -17.43 4.00
C THR A 106 -0.18 -17.26 4.55
N LYS A 107 -0.33 -17.12 5.87
CA LYS A 107 -1.64 -16.86 6.49
C LYS A 107 -2.27 -15.58 5.98
N THR A 108 -1.51 -14.49 5.94
CA THR A 108 -1.98 -13.20 5.40
C THR A 108 -2.33 -13.30 3.92
N LEU A 109 -1.52 -14.01 3.13
CA LEU A 109 -1.79 -14.23 1.71
C LEU A 109 -3.13 -14.93 1.47
N TYR A 110 -3.41 -16.03 2.18
CA TYR A 110 -4.71 -16.70 2.08
C TYR A 110 -5.88 -15.77 2.44
N LYS A 111 -5.72 -14.95 3.48
CA LYS A 111 -6.73 -13.98 3.88
C LYS A 111 -6.97 -12.91 2.80
N MET A 112 -5.91 -12.44 2.15
CA MET A 112 -6.01 -11.44 1.07
C MET A 112 -6.83 -11.93 -0.13
N TYR A 113 -6.79 -13.24 -0.41
CA TYR A 113 -7.54 -13.84 -1.53
C TYR A 113 -8.94 -14.37 -1.16
N ASP A 114 -9.30 -14.32 0.12
CA ASP A 114 -10.64 -14.77 0.55
C ASP A 114 -11.70 -13.70 0.32
N ALA A 115 -12.19 -13.60 -0.93
CA ALA A 115 -13.30 -12.73 -1.30
C ALA A 115 -14.69 -13.32 -1.00
N SER A 116 -14.78 -14.44 -0.29
CA SER A 116 -16.06 -15.06 0.10
C SER A 116 -16.90 -14.13 0.97
N GLU A 117 -18.23 -14.32 0.96
CA GLU A 117 -19.18 -13.54 1.75
C GLU A 117 -19.11 -12.02 1.55
N SER A 118 -18.71 -11.58 0.35
CA SER A 118 -18.71 -10.15 0.01
C SER A 118 -20.13 -9.63 -0.17
N GLU A 119 -20.42 -8.50 0.47
CA GLU A 119 -21.73 -7.82 0.42
C GLU A 119 -21.88 -6.94 -0.82
N MET A 120 -20.78 -6.53 -1.42
CA MET A 120 -20.72 -5.69 -2.60
C MET A 120 -19.70 -6.23 -3.60
N THR A 121 -20.00 -6.14 -4.89
CA THR A 121 -19.05 -6.47 -5.95
C THR A 121 -18.91 -5.31 -6.91
N VAL A 122 -17.67 -4.85 -7.08
CA VAL A 122 -17.28 -3.78 -8.00
C VAL A 122 -16.39 -4.36 -9.08
N LYS A 123 -16.81 -4.24 -10.34
CA LYS A 123 -15.94 -4.54 -11.49
C LYS A 123 -15.14 -3.29 -11.82
N VAL A 124 -13.84 -3.48 -12.01
CA VAL A 124 -12.88 -2.44 -12.38
C VAL A 124 -12.26 -2.83 -13.71
N THR A 125 -12.43 -1.99 -14.72
CA THR A 125 -11.84 -2.20 -16.04
C THR A 125 -10.85 -1.09 -16.35
N GLY A 126 -9.59 -1.47 -16.63
CA GLY A 126 -8.52 -0.54 -17.02
C GLY A 126 -8.61 -0.18 -18.49
N TYR A 127 -8.35 1.10 -18.78
CA TYR A 127 -8.23 1.66 -20.14
C TYR A 127 -7.06 2.65 -20.18
N GLN A 128 -6.52 2.91 -21.32
CA GLN A 128 -5.57 4.00 -21.61
C GLN A 128 -6.33 5.33 -21.77
N TRP A 129 -6.39 6.26 -20.81
CA TRP A 129 -5.85 6.22 -19.44
C TRP A 129 -6.96 6.63 -18.50
N MET A 130 -7.77 5.68 -18.09
CA MET A 130 -8.90 5.86 -17.16
C MET A 130 -9.28 4.51 -16.53
N TRP A 131 -10.12 4.59 -15.50
CA TRP A 131 -10.78 3.43 -14.94
C TRP A 131 -12.29 3.47 -15.22
N LYS A 132 -12.89 2.34 -15.57
CA LYS A 132 -14.33 2.18 -15.57
C LYS A 132 -14.73 1.35 -14.37
N TYR A 133 -15.70 1.86 -13.61
CA TYR A 133 -16.28 1.16 -12.47
C TYR A 133 -17.70 0.73 -12.79
N GLU A 134 -18.02 -0.51 -12.44
CA GLU A 134 -19.36 -1.09 -12.56
C GLU A 134 -19.70 -1.75 -11.21
N ILE A 135 -20.68 -1.21 -10.50
CA ILE A 135 -21.17 -1.82 -9.25
C ILE A 135 -22.15 -2.91 -9.66
N LEU A 136 -21.71 -4.16 -9.62
CA LEU A 136 -22.50 -5.30 -10.11
C LEU A 136 -23.63 -5.64 -9.17
N ASN A 137 -23.34 -5.70 -7.86
CA ASN A 137 -24.35 -5.94 -6.83
C ASN A 137 -24.00 -5.24 -5.51
N TYR A 138 -25.01 -5.02 -4.71
CA TYR A 138 -24.91 -4.61 -3.32
C TYR A 138 -25.98 -5.28 -2.49
N ARG A 139 -25.59 -6.05 -1.47
CA ARG A 139 -26.48 -6.84 -0.59
C ARG A 139 -27.47 -7.72 -1.36
N GLY A 140 -26.98 -8.36 -2.43
CA GLY A 140 -27.77 -9.28 -3.26
C GLY A 140 -28.59 -8.61 -4.38
N GLU A 141 -28.69 -7.28 -4.41
CA GLU A 141 -29.39 -6.55 -5.47
C GLU A 141 -28.41 -6.06 -6.56
N GLN A 142 -28.82 -6.20 -7.82
CA GLN A 142 -28.08 -5.63 -8.96
C GLN A 142 -28.32 -4.13 -9.02
N THR A 143 -27.25 -3.34 -9.15
CA THR A 143 -27.37 -1.86 -9.06
C THR A 143 -27.43 -1.18 -10.43
N GLY A 144 -26.83 -1.75 -11.46
CA GLY A 144 -26.72 -1.14 -12.79
C GLY A 144 -25.88 0.14 -12.86
N VAL A 145 -25.19 0.50 -11.78
CA VAL A 145 -24.35 1.71 -11.72
C VAL A 145 -23.05 1.47 -12.47
N SER A 146 -22.76 2.32 -13.47
CA SER A 146 -21.54 2.27 -14.27
C SER A 146 -21.08 3.66 -14.63
N PHE A 147 -19.79 3.94 -14.47
CA PHE A 147 -19.19 5.23 -14.82
C PHE A 147 -17.70 5.11 -15.12
N ALA A 148 -17.17 6.12 -15.86
CA ALA A 148 -15.74 6.27 -16.06
C ALA A 148 -15.16 7.29 -15.08
N SER A 149 -13.96 7.00 -14.60
CA SER A 149 -13.16 7.86 -13.73
C SER A 149 -11.87 8.21 -14.45
N ARG A 150 -11.68 9.49 -14.72
CA ARG A 150 -10.55 10.04 -15.46
C ARG A 150 -9.77 11.02 -14.59
N LEU A 151 -8.56 11.32 -15.02
CA LEU A 151 -7.77 12.39 -14.42
C LEU A 151 -8.58 13.69 -14.42
N ASP A 152 -8.58 14.42 -13.32
CA ASP A 152 -9.26 15.71 -13.18
C ASP A 152 -8.77 16.75 -14.21
N ALA A 153 -9.62 17.74 -14.47
CA ALA A 153 -9.36 18.74 -15.52
C ALA A 153 -8.12 19.60 -15.23
N GLN A 154 -7.83 19.90 -13.96
CA GLN A 154 -6.69 20.75 -13.58
C GLN A 154 -5.38 20.01 -13.79
N SER A 155 -5.27 18.77 -13.29
CA SER A 155 -4.10 17.91 -13.53
C SER A 155 -3.91 17.65 -15.02
N ASN A 156 -5.00 17.39 -15.75
CA ASN A 156 -4.96 17.14 -17.19
C ASN A 156 -4.49 18.37 -17.98
N ALA A 157 -4.83 19.58 -17.55
CA ALA A 157 -4.30 20.82 -18.12
C ALA A 157 -2.81 21.00 -17.79
N ALA A 158 -2.42 20.81 -16.52
CA ALA A 158 -1.06 21.05 -16.05
C ALA A 158 -0.02 20.08 -16.66
N ARG A 159 -0.39 18.82 -16.92
CA ARG A 159 0.54 17.80 -17.50
C ARG A 159 0.90 18.03 -18.96
N ARG A 160 0.17 18.86 -19.69
CA ARG A 160 0.42 19.13 -21.11
C ARG A 160 1.66 20.00 -21.28
N LEU A 161 2.58 19.54 -22.12
CA LEU A 161 3.77 20.33 -22.46
C LEU A 161 3.38 21.71 -23.02
N GLY A 162 3.96 22.75 -22.45
CA GLY A 162 3.70 24.13 -22.87
C GLY A 162 2.37 24.71 -22.42
N SER A 163 1.65 24.07 -21.50
CA SER A 163 0.39 24.57 -20.95
C SER A 163 0.51 25.89 -20.20
N GLY A 164 1.70 26.20 -19.65
CA GLY A 164 1.92 27.35 -18.77
C GLY A 164 1.26 27.19 -17.38
N VAL A 165 0.63 26.05 -17.10
CA VAL A 165 0.02 25.78 -15.80
C VAL A 165 1.06 25.15 -14.88
N ASP A 166 1.25 25.74 -13.69
CA ASP A 166 2.15 25.19 -12.67
C ASP A 166 1.49 23.97 -11.99
N PRO A 167 2.08 22.77 -12.11
CA PRO A 167 1.57 21.58 -11.41
C PRO A 167 1.50 21.73 -9.89
N SER A 168 2.34 22.56 -9.28
CA SER A 168 2.32 22.80 -7.83
C SER A 168 1.06 23.52 -7.35
N GLY A 169 0.34 24.17 -8.25
CA GLY A 169 -0.94 24.83 -7.99
C GLY A 169 -2.16 23.90 -8.04
N VAL A 170 -1.99 22.65 -8.45
CA VAL A 170 -3.09 21.67 -8.48
C VAL A 170 -3.29 21.09 -7.07
N THR A 171 -4.38 21.49 -6.43
CA THR A 171 -4.65 21.12 -5.02
C THR A 171 -6.09 20.65 -4.83
N ASP A 172 -6.30 19.89 -3.76
CA ASP A 172 -7.60 19.55 -3.21
C ASP A 172 -7.58 19.96 -1.73
N GLY A 173 -8.15 21.11 -1.43
CA GLY A 173 -7.93 21.81 -0.16
C GLY A 173 -6.44 22.16 0.02
N GLU A 174 -5.84 21.72 1.11
CA GLU A 174 -4.40 21.91 1.41
C GLU A 174 -3.50 20.84 0.77
N PHE A 175 -4.08 19.76 0.25
CA PHE A 175 -3.33 18.65 -0.32
C PHE A 175 -2.91 18.95 -1.76
N LYS A 176 -1.62 18.71 -2.08
CA LYS A 176 -1.11 18.78 -3.46
C LYS A 176 -1.54 17.51 -4.20
N SER A 177 -2.52 17.63 -5.08
CA SER A 177 -3.23 16.52 -5.70
C SER A 177 -2.89 16.29 -7.17
N TYR A 178 -1.85 16.94 -7.68
CA TYR A 178 -1.42 16.77 -9.08
C TYR A 178 -1.27 15.30 -9.47
N LEU A 179 -1.99 14.88 -10.51
CA LEU A 179 -2.11 13.50 -11.01
C LEU A 179 -2.76 12.49 -10.04
N LEU A 180 -3.37 12.95 -8.95
CA LEU A 180 -3.98 12.09 -7.93
C LEU A 180 -5.49 12.27 -7.78
N ASN A 181 -6.07 13.31 -8.36
CA ASN A 181 -7.52 13.53 -8.35
C ASN A 181 -8.17 13.05 -9.65
N VAL A 182 -9.44 12.68 -9.52
CA VAL A 182 -10.29 12.22 -10.63
C VAL A 182 -11.57 13.04 -10.73
N ASP A 183 -12.17 13.03 -11.92
CA ASP A 183 -13.45 13.70 -12.19
C ASP A 183 -14.63 13.00 -11.48
N ASN A 184 -14.62 11.68 -11.42
CA ASN A 184 -15.67 10.86 -10.82
C ASN A 184 -15.07 9.85 -9.82
N PRO A 185 -15.00 10.17 -8.53
CA PRO A 185 -14.47 9.27 -7.52
C PRO A 185 -15.37 8.06 -7.31
N LEU A 186 -14.76 6.89 -7.07
CA LEU A 186 -15.49 5.70 -6.63
C LEU A 186 -15.88 5.86 -5.15
N VAL A 187 -17.18 5.89 -4.87
CA VAL A 187 -17.73 5.99 -3.51
C VAL A 187 -18.11 4.61 -3.02
N LEU A 188 -17.60 4.25 -1.85
CA LEU A 188 -17.77 2.93 -1.24
C LEU A 188 -18.29 3.07 0.20
N PRO A 189 -19.13 2.14 0.67
CA PRO A 189 -19.55 2.11 2.07
C PRO A 189 -18.40 1.66 2.98
N THR A 190 -18.34 2.19 4.20
CA THR A 190 -17.48 1.67 5.27
C THR A 190 -18.04 0.38 5.87
N ASP A 191 -17.20 -0.36 6.58
CA ASP A 191 -17.52 -1.59 7.31
C ASP A 191 -18.20 -2.70 6.47
N THR A 192 -18.11 -2.59 5.16
CA THR A 192 -18.69 -3.51 4.17
C THR A 192 -17.58 -4.30 3.49
N LYS A 193 -17.72 -5.62 3.38
CA LYS A 193 -16.78 -6.44 2.61
C LYS A 193 -17.07 -6.30 1.11
N ILE A 194 -16.14 -5.69 0.40
CA ILE A 194 -16.27 -5.35 -1.02
C ILE A 194 -15.31 -6.22 -1.83
N ARG A 195 -15.84 -6.96 -2.78
CA ARG A 195 -15.08 -7.72 -3.77
C ARG A 195 -14.82 -6.83 -4.97
N PHE A 196 -13.57 -6.76 -5.38
CA PHE A 196 -13.15 -6.13 -6.64
C PHE A 196 -12.84 -7.20 -7.66
N VAL A 197 -13.42 -7.07 -8.83
CA VAL A 197 -13.19 -7.91 -10.00
C VAL A 197 -12.47 -7.08 -11.05
N LEU A 198 -11.21 -7.40 -11.35
CA LEU A 198 -10.30 -6.55 -12.12
C LEU A 198 -9.98 -7.17 -13.48
N THR A 199 -10.08 -6.37 -14.52
CA THR A 199 -9.70 -6.71 -15.90
C THR A 199 -9.28 -5.44 -16.63
N ALA A 200 -8.78 -5.58 -17.86
CA ALA A 200 -8.50 -4.46 -18.74
C ALA A 200 -9.05 -4.74 -20.15
N ASP A 201 -9.24 -3.69 -20.93
CA ASP A 201 -9.83 -3.76 -22.28
C ASP A 201 -8.78 -3.57 -23.38
N ASP A 202 -7.59 -3.04 -23.03
CA ASP A 202 -6.55 -2.71 -24.00
C ASP A 202 -5.17 -3.30 -23.63
N VAL A 203 -4.47 -2.75 -22.63
CA VAL A 203 -3.17 -3.22 -22.17
C VAL A 203 -3.23 -3.62 -20.69
N ILE A 204 -2.13 -4.10 -20.12
CA ILE A 204 -2.05 -4.40 -18.70
C ILE A 204 -2.03 -3.08 -17.92
N HIS A 205 -2.85 -3.00 -16.88
CA HIS A 205 -2.87 -1.97 -15.86
C HIS A 205 -2.73 -2.62 -14.49
N SER A 206 -2.52 -1.83 -13.44
CA SER A 206 -2.57 -2.33 -12.07
C SER A 206 -3.34 -1.36 -11.19
N TRP A 207 -4.41 -1.82 -10.57
CA TRP A 207 -5.23 -1.01 -9.68
C TRP A 207 -4.63 -1.00 -8.28
N TRP A 208 -4.32 0.18 -7.77
CA TRP A 208 -3.64 0.34 -6.51
C TRP A 208 -4.14 1.56 -5.74
N VAL A 209 -4.60 1.32 -4.52
CA VAL A 209 -4.83 2.33 -3.48
C VAL A 209 -3.96 1.94 -2.30
N PRO A 210 -2.85 2.66 -2.04
CA PRO A 210 -1.87 2.29 -1.00
C PRO A 210 -2.49 2.03 0.36
N ALA A 211 -3.49 2.83 0.75
CA ALA A 211 -4.20 2.72 2.03
C ALA A 211 -4.93 1.37 2.22
N PHE A 212 -5.26 0.66 1.14
CA PHE A 212 -5.96 -0.63 1.21
C PHE A 212 -5.02 -1.81 1.45
N GLY A 213 -3.70 -1.63 1.24
CA GLY A 213 -2.69 -2.63 1.56
C GLY A 213 -2.46 -3.69 0.49
N TRP A 214 -3.10 -3.58 -0.68
CA TRP A 214 -2.90 -4.48 -1.80
C TRP A 214 -2.88 -3.75 -3.14
N LYS A 215 -2.35 -4.41 -4.14
CA LYS A 215 -2.30 -4.01 -5.55
C LYS A 215 -2.60 -5.22 -6.40
N GLN A 216 -3.36 -5.05 -7.47
CA GLN A 216 -3.75 -6.15 -8.34
C GLN A 216 -3.75 -5.73 -9.80
N ASP A 217 -3.11 -6.53 -10.64
CA ASP A 217 -3.08 -6.30 -12.07
C ASP A 217 -4.44 -6.53 -12.72
N ALA A 218 -4.78 -5.62 -13.61
CA ALA A 218 -5.92 -5.69 -14.52
C ALA A 218 -5.40 -6.06 -15.92
N ILE A 219 -5.62 -7.31 -16.32
CA ILE A 219 -5.00 -7.91 -17.51
C ILE A 219 -6.10 -8.20 -18.56
N PRO A 220 -5.91 -7.80 -19.83
CA PRO A 220 -6.85 -8.12 -20.90
C PRO A 220 -7.07 -9.63 -21.04
N GLY A 221 -8.34 -10.03 -21.11
CA GLY A 221 -8.73 -11.44 -21.25
C GLY A 221 -8.61 -12.28 -19.96
N MET A 222 -8.17 -11.69 -18.85
CA MET A 222 -8.13 -12.33 -17.53
C MET A 222 -9.01 -11.59 -16.55
N VAL A 223 -9.47 -12.31 -15.52
CA VAL A 223 -10.23 -11.75 -14.41
C VAL A 223 -9.49 -12.07 -13.12
N ASN A 224 -9.00 -11.04 -12.49
CA ASN A 224 -8.39 -11.10 -11.14
C ASN A 224 -9.39 -10.62 -10.10
N GLU A 225 -9.23 -11.04 -8.86
CA GLU A 225 -10.08 -10.55 -7.78
C GLU A 225 -9.29 -10.24 -6.52
N GLN A 226 -9.78 -9.27 -5.79
CA GLN A 226 -9.33 -8.89 -4.47
C GLN A 226 -10.52 -8.40 -3.65
N TRP A 227 -10.33 -8.24 -2.35
CA TRP A 227 -11.35 -7.68 -1.50
C TRP A 227 -10.79 -6.63 -0.54
N THR A 228 -11.68 -5.79 -0.04
CA THR A 228 -11.35 -4.84 1.03
C THR A 228 -12.55 -4.62 1.95
N ARG A 229 -12.26 -4.21 3.19
CA ARG A 229 -13.22 -3.61 4.12
C ARG A 229 -12.57 -2.37 4.70
N ILE A 230 -13.13 -1.22 4.37
CA ILE A 230 -12.65 0.08 4.81
C ILE A 230 -13.36 0.42 6.12
N ASP A 231 -12.62 0.56 7.20
CA ASP A 231 -13.19 0.83 8.53
C ASP A 231 -13.13 2.33 8.92
N THR A 232 -12.37 3.12 8.20
CA THR A 232 -12.22 4.55 8.46
C THR A 232 -12.77 5.35 7.28
N PRO A 233 -13.78 6.22 7.47
CA PRO A 233 -14.25 7.07 6.39
C PRO A 233 -13.18 8.11 6.00
N GLY A 234 -13.08 8.41 4.69
CA GLY A 234 -12.11 9.36 4.17
C GLY A 234 -11.99 9.32 2.66
N THR A 235 -11.14 10.16 2.11
CA THR A 235 -10.75 10.14 0.69
C THR A 235 -9.41 9.44 0.57
N TYR A 236 -9.35 8.38 -0.22
CA TYR A 236 -8.16 7.57 -0.44
C TYR A 236 -7.77 7.64 -1.90
N ARG A 237 -6.53 8.00 -2.17
CA ARG A 237 -6.02 8.18 -3.52
C ARG A 237 -5.31 6.93 -3.99
N GLY A 238 -5.51 6.61 -5.27
CA GLY A 238 -4.86 5.51 -5.95
C GLY A 238 -4.33 5.95 -7.30
N GLN A 239 -3.50 5.11 -7.89
CA GLN A 239 -2.96 5.33 -9.22
C GLN A 239 -2.66 4.00 -9.90
N CYS A 240 -2.59 4.02 -11.22
CA CYS A 240 -2.12 2.85 -11.97
C CYS A 240 -0.66 2.55 -11.62
N ALA A 241 -0.38 1.30 -11.30
CA ALA A 241 0.94 0.84 -10.83
C ALA A 241 1.59 -0.16 -11.80
N GLU A 242 1.18 -0.17 -13.08
CA GLU A 242 1.82 -0.92 -14.15
C GLU A 242 2.05 0.00 -15.37
N LEU A 243 3.13 -0.24 -16.11
CA LEU A 243 3.43 0.52 -17.33
C LEU A 243 2.37 0.22 -18.39
N CYS A 244 1.55 1.22 -18.71
CA CYS A 244 0.40 1.10 -19.61
C CYS A 244 0.41 2.09 -20.78
N GLY A 245 1.57 2.60 -21.16
CA GLY A 245 1.74 3.53 -22.27
C GLY A 245 2.17 4.93 -21.82
N LYS A 246 2.17 5.85 -22.78
CA LYS A 246 2.58 7.25 -22.59
C LYS A 246 1.49 8.16 -23.16
N ASP A 247 0.91 9.01 -22.32
CA ASP A 247 0.06 10.13 -22.71
C ASP A 247 0.66 11.44 -22.19
#